data_4d33c76546ecc5e89a47bb3eb874a541
#
_entry.id   4d33c76546ecc5e89a47bb3eb874a541
#
_cell.length_a   1.000
_cell.length_b   1.000
_cell.length_c   1.000
_cell.angle_alpha   90.00
_cell.angle_beta   90.00
_cell.angle_gamma   90.00
#
_symmetry.space_group_name_H-M   'P 1'
#
loop_
_entity.id
_entity.type
_entity.pdbx_description
1 polymer ?
#
loop_
_entity_poly.entity_id
_entity_poly.type
_entity_poly.pdbx_seq_one_letter_code
_entity_poly.pdbx_strand_id
1 'polypeptide(L)'
;MMHLTTYSYISIYASMKIKAADMLPAADEASGLLKALANRHRLIIVCQLIEKERSVGELATLLKIRDSTVSQHLTLLRKDRLVTARRDGQTIWYSIGSPQARELVRTLYRVYCVPAVTCVPKAQRKAARRRSLAPNQ
;
A
#
# COMPACT_ATOMS: atom_id res chain seq x y z
N MET A 1 1.12 -13.81 -23.94
CA MET A 1 2.42 -14.12 -23.31
C MET A 1 2.63 -13.49 -21.93
N MET A 2 1.62 -12.92 -21.30
CA MET A 2 1.72 -12.30 -19.95
C MET A 2 1.14 -13.14 -18.80
N HIS A 3 0.69 -14.36 -19.06
CA HIS A 3 0.01 -15.19 -18.03
C HIS A 3 0.93 -16.13 -17.24
N LEU A 4 2.16 -16.36 -17.68
CA LEU A 4 3.07 -17.29 -17.01
C LEU A 4 3.78 -16.70 -15.79
N THR A 5 3.95 -15.38 -15.73
CA THR A 5 4.69 -14.71 -14.65
C THR A 5 3.87 -14.62 -13.36
N THR A 6 2.55 -14.47 -13.48
CA THR A 6 1.65 -14.33 -12.32
C THR A 6 1.45 -15.67 -11.61
N TYR A 7 1.39 -16.76 -12.36
CA TYR A 7 1.21 -18.11 -11.80
C TYR A 7 2.46 -18.60 -11.06
N SER A 8 3.64 -18.27 -11.60
CA SER A 8 4.92 -18.59 -10.97
C SER A 8 5.12 -17.84 -9.65
N TYR A 9 4.67 -16.58 -9.58
CA TYR A 9 4.77 -15.76 -8.39
C TYR A 9 3.87 -16.27 -7.25
N ILE A 10 2.65 -16.67 -7.56
CA ILE A 10 1.71 -17.26 -6.59
C ILE A 10 2.23 -18.59 -6.06
N SER A 11 2.86 -19.40 -6.92
CA SER A 11 3.40 -20.71 -6.54
C SER A 11 4.57 -20.61 -5.55
N ILE A 12 5.45 -19.61 -5.72
CA ILE A 12 6.59 -19.41 -4.83
C ILE A 12 6.12 -19.02 -3.41
N TYR A 13 5.11 -18.15 -3.30
CA TYR A 13 4.58 -17.73 -2.00
C TYR A 13 3.69 -18.79 -1.33
N ALA A 14 2.96 -19.58 -2.09
CA ALA A 14 2.13 -20.65 -1.55
C ALA A 14 2.94 -21.79 -0.91
N SER A 15 4.20 -21.93 -1.31
CA SER A 15 5.13 -22.96 -0.77
C SER A 15 5.99 -22.45 0.39
N MET A 16 5.96 -21.15 0.68
CA MET A 16 6.83 -20.55 1.68
C MET A 16 6.31 -20.82 3.09
N LYS A 17 6.99 -21.68 3.81
CA LYS A 17 6.72 -21.90 5.24
C LYS A 17 7.24 -20.70 6.04
N ILE A 18 6.33 -19.98 6.66
CA ILE A 18 6.69 -18.86 7.55
C ILE A 18 7.15 -19.44 8.87
N LYS A 19 8.41 -19.19 9.22
CA LYS A 19 8.98 -19.55 10.52
C LYS A 19 9.06 -18.30 11.39
N ALA A 20 8.49 -18.37 12.59
CA ALA A 20 8.54 -17.27 13.55
C ALA A 20 9.99 -16.85 13.89
N ALA A 21 10.91 -17.81 13.96
CA ALA A 21 12.32 -17.55 14.23
C ALA A 21 12.98 -16.62 13.21
N ASP A 22 12.57 -16.70 11.95
CA ASP A 22 13.12 -15.84 10.89
C ASP A 22 12.54 -14.42 10.96
N MET A 23 11.31 -14.28 11.47
CA MET A 23 10.63 -13.00 11.59
C MET A 23 11.07 -12.22 12.84
N LEU A 24 11.48 -12.89 13.93
CA LEU A 24 11.82 -12.22 15.19
C LEU A 24 12.85 -11.08 15.04
N PRO A 25 13.97 -11.24 14.31
CA PRO A 25 14.93 -10.16 14.12
C PRO A 25 14.39 -8.96 13.34
N ALA A 26 13.41 -9.19 12.46
CA ALA A 26 12.82 -8.18 11.58
C ALA A 26 11.51 -7.60 12.14
N ALA A 27 11.00 -8.12 13.23
CA ALA A 27 9.66 -7.79 13.73
C ALA A 27 9.49 -6.31 14.06
N ASP A 28 10.49 -5.68 14.66
CA ASP A 28 10.46 -4.26 15.03
C ASP A 28 10.43 -3.36 13.78
N GLU A 29 11.27 -3.66 12.80
CA GLU A 29 11.31 -2.92 11.53
C GLU A 29 10.00 -3.11 10.75
N ALA A 30 9.51 -4.33 10.63
CA ALA A 30 8.26 -4.63 9.95
C ALA A 30 7.04 -3.97 10.64
N SER A 31 6.99 -4.02 11.97
CA SER A 31 5.90 -3.38 12.71
C SER A 31 5.97 -1.87 12.64
N GLY A 32 7.16 -1.28 12.59
CA GLY A 32 7.37 0.15 12.33
C GLY A 32 6.82 0.58 10.97
N LEU A 33 7.09 -0.19 9.91
CA LEU A 33 6.54 0.03 8.59
C LEU A 33 5.00 -0.03 8.60
N LEU A 34 4.43 -1.04 9.23
CA LEU A 34 2.98 -1.20 9.33
C LEU A 34 2.33 -0.03 10.09
N LYS A 35 2.94 0.43 11.19
CA LYS A 35 2.48 1.60 11.94
C LYS A 35 2.52 2.87 11.09
N ALA A 36 3.58 3.07 10.33
CA ALA A 36 3.72 4.22 9.44
C ALA A 36 2.64 4.27 8.37
N LEU A 37 2.20 3.12 7.87
CA LEU A 37 1.17 2.99 6.85
C LEU A 37 -0.25 2.86 7.41
N ALA A 38 -0.42 2.65 8.70
CA ALA A 38 -1.72 2.45 9.36
C ALA A 38 -2.51 3.77 9.51
N ASN A 39 -2.64 4.51 8.42
CA ASN A 39 -3.44 5.70 8.28
C ASN A 39 -3.92 5.81 6.83
N ARG A 40 -5.20 6.08 6.63
CA ARG A 40 -5.82 6.12 5.30
C ARG A 40 -5.07 7.03 4.33
N HIS A 41 -4.79 8.26 4.75
CA HIS A 41 -4.13 9.24 3.87
C HIS A 41 -2.69 8.85 3.55
N ARG A 42 -1.92 8.41 4.54
CA ARG A 42 -0.55 7.94 4.31
C ARG A 42 -0.49 6.75 3.36
N LEU A 43 -1.39 5.79 3.53
CA LEU A 43 -1.47 4.63 2.64
C LEU A 43 -1.75 5.05 1.19
N ILE A 44 -2.73 5.95 0.98
CA ILE A 44 -3.06 6.43 -0.36
C ILE A 44 -1.93 7.27 -0.95
N ILE A 45 -1.25 8.11 -0.17
CA ILE A 45 -0.08 8.86 -0.62
C ILE A 45 0.99 7.90 -1.16
N VAL A 46 1.34 6.87 -0.40
CA VAL A 46 2.34 5.89 -0.84
C VAL A 46 1.88 5.15 -2.10
N CYS A 47 0.60 4.79 -2.20
CA CYS A 47 0.05 4.22 -3.43
C CYS A 47 0.25 5.12 -4.65
N GLN A 48 -0.01 6.42 -4.50
CA GLN A 48 0.15 7.39 -5.60
C GLN A 48 1.61 7.59 -6.02
N LEU A 49 2.53 7.46 -5.07
CA LEU A 49 3.96 7.58 -5.32
C LEU A 49 4.58 6.33 -5.96
N ILE A 50 3.88 5.21 -6.00
CA ILE A 50 4.33 4.00 -6.72
C ILE A 50 4.40 4.28 -8.22
N GLU A 51 3.44 5.02 -8.76
CA GLU A 51 3.36 5.29 -10.19
C GLU A 51 4.44 6.27 -10.64
N LYS A 52 4.57 7.39 -9.93
CA LYS A 52 5.53 8.46 -10.26
C LYS A 52 5.74 9.40 -9.08
N GLU A 53 6.76 10.23 -9.18
CA GLU A 53 6.95 11.38 -8.28
C GLU A 53 5.73 12.30 -8.32
N ARG A 54 5.40 12.89 -7.17
CA ARG A 54 4.33 13.87 -7.05
C ARG A 54 4.72 14.98 -6.08
N SER A 55 4.19 16.17 -6.34
CA SER A 55 4.28 17.32 -5.43
C SER A 55 3.18 17.26 -4.37
N VAL A 56 3.31 18.10 -3.34
CA VAL A 56 2.27 18.30 -2.31
C VAL A 56 0.94 18.71 -2.96
N GLY A 57 0.98 19.67 -3.88
CA GLY A 57 -0.23 20.16 -4.55
C GLY A 57 -0.96 19.09 -5.36
N GLU A 58 -0.22 18.26 -6.08
CA GLU A 58 -0.81 17.13 -6.82
C GLU A 58 -1.46 16.11 -5.88
N LEU A 59 -0.80 15.75 -4.79
CA LEU A 59 -1.34 14.83 -3.79
C LEU A 59 -2.57 15.42 -3.08
N ALA A 60 -2.54 16.69 -2.73
CA ALA A 60 -3.67 17.38 -2.11
C ALA A 60 -4.91 17.37 -3.00
N THR A 61 -4.73 17.62 -4.29
CA THR A 61 -5.81 17.57 -5.29
C THR A 61 -6.37 16.16 -5.42
N LEU A 62 -5.50 15.14 -5.52
CA LEU A 62 -5.91 13.74 -5.64
C LEU A 62 -6.67 13.24 -4.40
N LEU A 63 -6.21 13.60 -3.21
CA LEU A 63 -6.81 13.17 -1.97
C LEU A 63 -7.97 14.05 -1.52
N LYS A 64 -8.16 15.21 -2.14
CA LYS A 64 -9.15 16.24 -1.75
C LYS A 64 -8.99 16.68 -0.29
N ILE A 65 -7.76 16.92 0.12
CA ILE A 65 -7.39 17.44 1.44
C ILE A 65 -6.45 18.63 1.29
N ARG A 66 -6.21 19.34 2.37
CA ARG A 66 -5.36 20.55 2.37
C ARG A 66 -3.90 20.19 2.16
N ASP A 67 -3.15 21.07 1.49
CA ASP A 67 -1.70 20.97 1.31
C ASP A 67 -0.97 20.80 2.64
N SER A 68 -1.38 21.52 3.68
CA SER A 68 -0.79 21.43 5.02
C SER A 68 -0.94 20.02 5.63
N THR A 69 -2.08 19.38 5.40
CA THR A 69 -2.33 18.00 5.86
C THR A 69 -1.45 17.01 5.11
N VAL A 70 -1.33 17.16 3.80
CA VAL A 70 -0.42 16.33 2.98
C VAL A 70 1.02 16.50 3.44
N SER A 71 1.46 17.74 3.66
CA SER A 71 2.81 18.05 4.15
C SER A 71 3.11 17.39 5.49
N GLN A 72 2.16 17.37 6.41
CA GLN A 72 2.30 16.68 7.69
C GLN A 72 2.47 15.16 7.51
N HIS A 73 1.67 14.55 6.67
CA HIS A 73 1.80 13.13 6.37
C HIS A 73 3.13 12.80 5.69
N LEU A 74 3.56 13.60 4.73
CA LEU A 74 4.85 13.41 4.06
C LEU A 74 6.03 13.60 5.01
N THR A 75 5.95 14.53 5.96
CA THR A 75 6.96 14.71 6.99
C THR A 75 7.13 13.46 7.85
N LEU A 76 6.03 12.84 8.28
CA LEU A 76 6.06 11.59 9.03
C LEU A 76 6.61 10.43 8.19
N LEU A 77 6.14 10.28 6.96
CA LEU A 77 6.63 9.25 6.04
C LEU A 77 8.12 9.40 5.73
N ARG A 78 8.60 10.64 5.61
CA ARG A 78 10.01 10.94 5.39
C ARG A 78 10.86 10.63 6.63
N LYS A 79 10.37 10.94 7.82
CA LYS A 79 11.01 10.58 9.08
C LYS A 79 11.21 9.06 9.21
N ASP A 80 10.21 8.30 8.81
CA ASP A 80 10.24 6.84 8.79
C ASP A 80 10.98 6.26 7.56
N ARG A 81 11.58 7.11 6.73
CA ARG A 81 12.34 6.75 5.52
C ARG A 81 11.53 6.00 4.46
N LEU A 82 10.22 6.16 4.45
CA LEU A 82 9.35 5.54 3.44
C LEU A 82 9.32 6.33 2.14
N VAL A 83 9.48 7.65 2.23
CA VAL A 83 9.53 8.56 1.07
C VAL A 83 10.81 9.39 1.09
N THR A 84 11.22 9.79 -0.10
CA THR A 84 12.31 10.73 -0.33
C THR A 84 11.78 12.00 -0.99
N ALA A 85 12.50 13.10 -0.82
CA ALA A 85 12.16 14.39 -1.39
C ALA A 85 13.28 14.90 -2.28
N ARG A 86 12.92 15.41 -3.44
CA ARG A 86 13.82 16.06 -4.39
C ARG A 86 13.33 17.47 -4.68
N ARG A 87 14.20 18.45 -4.54
CA ARG A 87 13.86 19.84 -4.86
C ARG A 87 14.16 20.17 -6.31
N ASP A 88 13.18 20.76 -6.98
CA ASP A 88 13.33 21.31 -8.32
C ASP A 88 12.72 22.72 -8.34
N GLY A 89 13.58 23.75 -8.30
CA GLY A 89 13.14 25.11 -8.12
C GLY A 89 12.42 25.32 -6.80
N GLN A 90 11.17 25.78 -6.86
CA GLN A 90 10.31 25.97 -5.69
C GLN A 90 9.42 24.76 -5.38
N THR A 91 9.47 23.74 -6.24
CA THR A 91 8.66 22.54 -6.07
C THR A 91 9.48 21.43 -5.44
N ILE A 92 8.89 20.75 -4.46
CA ILE A 92 9.45 19.53 -3.87
C ILE A 92 8.68 18.34 -4.42
N TRP A 93 9.42 17.40 -5.01
CA TRP A 93 8.91 16.16 -5.57
C TRP A 93 9.19 15.02 -4.61
N TYR A 94 8.17 14.24 -4.32
CA TYR A 94 8.25 13.09 -3.43
C TYR A 94 8.18 11.80 -4.21
N SER A 95 8.95 10.82 -3.76
CA SER A 95 8.97 9.47 -4.32
C SER A 95 9.13 8.42 -3.22
N ILE A 96 8.87 7.16 -3.52
CA ILE A 96 9.07 6.09 -2.56
C ILE A 96 10.56 5.80 -2.39
N GLY A 97 11.03 5.85 -1.15
CA GLY A 97 12.40 5.53 -0.78
C GLY A 97 12.60 4.13 -0.23
N SER A 98 11.52 3.44 0.16
CA SER A 98 11.56 2.12 0.78
C SER A 98 11.08 1.03 -0.17
N PRO A 99 11.94 0.07 -0.56
CA PRO A 99 11.53 -1.09 -1.34
C PRO A 99 10.49 -1.96 -0.62
N GLN A 100 10.60 -2.08 0.69
CA GLN A 100 9.68 -2.84 1.53
C GLN A 100 8.27 -2.22 1.52
N ALA A 101 8.19 -0.89 1.65
CA ALA A 101 6.92 -0.15 1.55
C ALA A 101 6.29 -0.33 0.17
N ARG A 102 7.08 -0.27 -0.88
CA ARG A 102 6.63 -0.48 -2.27
C ARG A 102 6.02 -1.86 -2.45
N GLU A 103 6.69 -2.90 -2.00
CA GLU A 103 6.23 -4.29 -2.15
C GLU A 103 4.97 -4.56 -1.30
N LEU A 104 4.94 -4.06 -0.07
CA LEU A 104 3.78 -4.18 0.80
C LEU A 104 2.54 -3.52 0.19
N VAL A 105 2.66 -2.29 -0.29
CA VAL A 105 1.55 -1.55 -0.88
C VAL A 105 1.08 -2.19 -2.19
N ARG A 106 1.99 -2.70 -3.02
CA ARG A 106 1.63 -3.49 -4.21
C ARG A 106 0.83 -4.74 -3.85
N THR A 107 1.22 -5.41 -2.77
CA THR A 107 0.51 -6.59 -2.28
C THR A 107 -0.89 -6.22 -1.79
N LEU A 108 -1.03 -5.15 -1.02
CA LEU A 108 -2.32 -4.64 -0.59
C LEU A 108 -3.21 -4.27 -1.78
N TYR A 109 -2.64 -3.62 -2.79
CA TYR A 109 -3.37 -3.28 -4.01
C TYR A 109 -3.90 -4.53 -4.72
N ARG A 110 -3.09 -5.58 -4.86
CA ARG A 110 -3.51 -6.85 -5.45
C ARG A 110 -4.64 -7.50 -4.66
N VAL A 111 -4.54 -7.48 -3.34
CA VAL A 111 -5.52 -8.14 -2.46
C VAL A 111 -6.86 -7.40 -2.43
N TYR A 112 -6.84 -6.08 -2.41
CA TYR A 112 -8.04 -5.27 -2.20
C TYR A 112 -8.63 -4.65 -3.46
N CYS A 113 -7.81 -4.33 -4.44
CA CYS A 113 -8.22 -3.51 -5.59
C CYS A 113 -8.31 -4.31 -6.88
N VAL A 114 -7.44 -5.29 -7.09
CA VAL A 114 -7.52 -6.15 -8.27
C VAL A 114 -8.55 -7.25 -8.00
N PRO A 115 -9.60 -7.38 -8.83
CA PRO A 115 -10.51 -8.51 -8.70
C PRO A 115 -9.67 -9.76 -8.87
N ALA A 116 -9.63 -10.57 -7.81
CA ALA A 116 -9.00 -11.86 -7.89
C ALA A 116 -9.65 -12.62 -9.06
N VAL A 117 -8.85 -13.09 -10.00
CA VAL A 117 -9.24 -14.12 -10.94
C VAL A 117 -9.34 -15.42 -10.14
N THR A 118 -10.12 -15.37 -9.08
CA THR A 118 -10.54 -16.52 -8.33
C THR A 118 -11.95 -16.83 -8.81
N CYS A 119 -12.16 -18.05 -9.20
CA CYS A 119 -13.45 -18.64 -9.48
C CYS A 119 -14.35 -18.64 -8.24
N VAL A 120 -14.61 -17.44 -7.68
CA VAL A 120 -15.68 -17.28 -6.70
C VAL A 120 -16.94 -17.00 -7.51
N PRO A 121 -17.89 -17.93 -7.57
CA PRO A 121 -19.16 -17.74 -8.29
C PRO A 121 -19.79 -16.41 -7.88
N LYS A 122 -20.35 -15.67 -8.83
CA LYS A 122 -21.03 -14.38 -8.60
C LYS A 122 -22.06 -14.42 -7.46
N ALA A 123 -22.63 -15.59 -7.18
CA ALA A 123 -23.57 -15.82 -6.08
C ALA A 123 -22.95 -15.62 -4.68
N GLN A 124 -21.69 -15.98 -4.49
CA GLN A 124 -21.02 -15.82 -3.18
C GLN A 124 -20.62 -14.36 -2.91
N ARG A 125 -20.36 -13.57 -3.98
CA ARG A 125 -20.10 -12.12 -3.83
C ARG A 125 -21.34 -11.37 -3.33
N LYS A 126 -22.55 -11.76 -3.76
CA LYS A 126 -23.81 -11.16 -3.24
C LYS A 126 -24.06 -11.53 -1.78
N ALA A 127 -23.74 -12.75 -1.38
CA ALA A 127 -23.92 -13.22 0.00
C ALA A 127 -22.94 -12.53 0.98
N ALA A 128 -21.67 -12.37 0.60
CA ALA A 128 -20.68 -11.65 1.39
C ALA A 128 -21.04 -10.17 1.56
N ARG A 129 -21.54 -9.51 0.50
CA ARG A 129 -22.00 -8.12 0.56
C ARG A 129 -23.24 -7.93 1.40
N ARG A 130 -24.16 -8.92 1.43
CA ARG A 130 -25.35 -8.90 2.32
C ARG A 130 -24.97 -9.09 3.78
N ARG A 131 -23.95 -9.91 4.09
CA ARG A 131 -23.48 -10.09 5.47
C ARG A 131 -22.79 -8.84 6.04
N SER A 132 -22.10 -8.06 5.22
CA SER A 132 -21.47 -6.80 5.65
C SER A 132 -22.46 -5.65 5.82
N LEU A 133 -23.69 -5.79 5.33
CA LEU A 133 -24.77 -4.81 5.44
C LEU A 133 -25.85 -5.22 6.45
N ALA A 134 -25.71 -6.40 7.08
CA ALA A 134 -26.63 -6.81 8.14
C ALA A 134 -26.38 -5.96 9.40
N PRO A 135 -27.42 -5.27 9.97
CA PRO A 135 -27.25 -4.56 11.21
C PRO A 135 -26.94 -5.56 12.32
N ASN A 136 -25.95 -5.24 13.15
CA ASN A 136 -25.68 -5.95 14.39
C ASN A 136 -26.94 -5.89 15.25
N GLN A 137 -27.56 -7.02 15.44
CA GLN A 137 -28.49 -7.22 16.53
C GLN A 137 -27.76 -7.80 17.72
#